data_8230fa86c7585378d837e6a6cfe4b3f1
#
_entry.id   8230fa86c7585378d837e6a6cfe4b3f1
#
_cell.length_a   1.000
_cell.length_b   1.000
_cell.length_c   1.000
_cell.angle_alpha   90.00
_cell.angle_beta   90.00
_cell.angle_gamma   90.00
#
_symmetry.space_group_name_H-M   'P 1'
#
loop_
_entity.id
_entity.type
_entity.pdbx_description
1 polymer ?
#
loop_
_entity_poly.entity_id
_entity_poly.type
_entity_poly.pdbx_seq_one_letter_code
_entity_poly.pdbx_strand_id
1 'polypeptide(L)'
;MKTKTRQPTGGTTAAIGSAPAPWPRVSASPTNAGSTERPEARPSRGTIYGRLFARFYDGAMKQLEREGGAELRHNLLAQASGRTLELGAGTGLNLEHYPEAVTELTLTEPDPHMVKRLRCRLEESGRDATIIQAPAEQLPFDAGAIDTVVSTWTLCTVDDPDAVLAEVARVLDTGGRFLFLEHVRSEDSERTARRQDRVTPLVRRAICGCRPNRRTLATIEASPLELEHVRWGEQPKGSLPWEKPMIVGIARKPSI
;
A
#
# COMPACT_ATOMS: atom_id res chain seq x y z
N MET A 1 1.10 -27.05 6.36
CA MET A 1 0.95 -25.65 6.76
C MET A 1 1.83 -25.45 7.98
N LYS A 2 3.03 -24.87 7.81
CA LYS A 2 3.97 -24.63 8.93
C LYS A 2 3.95 -23.14 9.23
N THR A 3 3.28 -22.79 10.32
CA THR A 3 3.22 -21.44 10.86
C THR A 3 4.49 -21.20 11.69
N LYS A 4 5.38 -20.30 11.26
CA LYS A 4 6.45 -19.78 12.11
C LYS A 4 5.94 -18.52 12.79
N THR A 5 5.50 -18.64 14.03
CA THR A 5 5.14 -17.53 14.90
C THR A 5 6.35 -17.18 15.77
N ARG A 6 6.89 -15.98 15.62
CA ARG A 6 7.85 -15.41 16.56
C ARG A 6 7.08 -14.45 17.47
N GLN A 7 6.96 -14.76 18.74
CA GLN A 7 6.42 -13.83 19.75
C GLN A 7 7.55 -13.03 20.39
N PRO A 8 7.40 -11.73 20.54
CA PRO A 8 8.17 -10.95 21.51
C PRO A 8 7.47 -10.92 22.87
N THR A 9 8.27 -10.96 23.92
CA THR A 9 7.85 -10.96 25.32
C THR A 9 7.55 -9.53 25.81
N GLY A 10 6.37 -9.35 26.38
CA GLY A 10 6.04 -8.39 27.44
C GLY A 10 5.98 -6.90 27.05
N GLY A 11 4.77 -6.34 27.00
CA GLY A 11 4.53 -4.88 26.93
C GLY A 11 3.17 -4.50 27.51
N THR A 12 3.21 -3.64 28.46
CA THR A 12 2.16 -3.08 29.31
C THR A 12 1.09 -2.33 28.54
N THR A 13 -0.18 -2.52 28.88
CA THR A 13 -1.34 -1.83 28.38
C THR A 13 -1.28 -0.32 28.71
N ALA A 14 -1.14 0.54 27.73
CA ALA A 14 -1.23 2.00 27.87
C ALA A 14 -2.63 2.48 27.47
N ALA A 15 -3.16 3.38 28.29
CA ALA A 15 -4.50 3.95 28.22
C ALA A 15 -4.72 4.77 26.91
N ILE A 16 -5.99 4.75 26.45
CA ILE A 16 -6.50 5.49 25.30
C ILE A 16 -6.40 6.99 25.58
N GLY A 17 -5.48 7.67 24.90
CA GLY A 17 -5.26 9.11 24.99
C GLY A 17 -6.18 9.90 24.05
N SER A 18 -6.44 11.15 24.43
CA SER A 18 -7.27 12.20 23.84
C SER A 18 -7.26 12.28 22.30
N ALA A 19 -8.40 12.71 21.73
CA ALA A 19 -8.62 12.91 20.29
C ALA A 19 -7.49 13.67 19.60
N PRO A 20 -7.05 13.21 18.41
CA PRO A 20 -5.97 13.85 17.65
C PRO A 20 -6.36 15.22 17.14
N ALA A 21 -5.36 16.09 16.95
CA ALA A 21 -5.53 17.41 16.35
C ALA A 21 -5.97 17.32 14.88
N PRO A 22 -6.75 18.28 14.35
CA PRO A 22 -7.19 18.26 12.95
C PRO A 22 -6.00 18.34 12.00
N TRP A 23 -6.15 17.74 10.82
CA TRP A 23 -5.16 17.71 9.75
C TRP A 23 -4.47 19.08 9.54
N PRO A 24 -3.15 19.09 9.39
CA PRO A 24 -2.49 20.27 8.85
C PRO A 24 -3.07 20.52 7.45
N ARG A 25 -3.54 21.75 7.23
CA ARG A 25 -4.05 22.14 5.91
C ARG A 25 -2.97 21.85 4.89
N VAL A 26 -3.32 21.14 3.81
CA VAL A 26 -2.46 20.98 2.64
C VAL A 26 -2.04 22.38 2.23
N SER A 27 -0.78 22.74 2.41
CA SER A 27 -0.27 24.03 1.98
C SER A 27 -0.34 24.06 0.45
N ALA A 28 -1.24 24.86 -0.07
CA ALA A 28 -1.31 25.15 -1.49
C ALA A 28 -0.03 25.92 -1.85
N SER A 29 0.78 25.37 -2.74
CA SER A 29 1.94 25.87 -3.44
C SER A 29 3.30 25.75 -2.70
N PRO A 30 4.23 24.97 -3.25
CA PRO A 30 5.63 25.15 -2.95
C PRO A 30 6.12 26.42 -3.64
N THR A 31 6.54 27.40 -2.87
CA THR A 31 7.35 28.52 -3.37
C THR A 31 8.68 27.96 -3.86
N ASN A 32 8.92 28.20 -5.13
CA ASN A 32 10.08 27.84 -5.91
C ASN A 32 11.38 28.35 -5.27
N ALA A 33 12.23 27.46 -4.76
CA ALA A 33 13.64 27.77 -4.48
C ALA A 33 14.45 26.45 -4.55
N GLY A 34 15.24 26.31 -5.60
CA GLY A 34 16.27 25.28 -5.73
C GLY A 34 15.96 24.27 -6.83
N SER A 35 16.65 24.43 -7.96
CA SER A 35 16.68 23.51 -9.10
C SER A 35 17.31 22.17 -8.70
N THR A 36 16.48 21.23 -8.29
CA THR A 36 16.75 19.81 -8.42
C THR A 36 15.74 19.28 -9.43
N GLU A 37 16.22 18.66 -10.48
CA GLU A 37 15.42 18.03 -11.53
C GLU A 37 14.34 17.17 -10.86
N ARG A 38 13.05 17.55 -11.11
CA ARG A 38 11.93 16.70 -10.76
C ARG A 38 12.16 15.36 -11.45
N PRO A 39 12.07 14.23 -10.74
CA PRO A 39 11.91 12.96 -11.45
C PRO A 39 10.68 13.13 -12.34
N GLU A 40 10.88 13.01 -13.64
CA GLU A 40 9.80 13.09 -14.63
C GLU A 40 8.70 12.13 -14.18
N ALA A 41 7.53 12.70 -13.87
CA ALA A 41 6.34 11.91 -13.66
C ALA A 41 6.25 10.94 -14.85
N ARG A 42 6.22 9.64 -14.59
CA ARG A 42 6.08 8.65 -15.66
C ARG A 42 5.01 9.14 -16.62
N PRO A 43 5.26 9.19 -17.93
CA PRO A 43 4.18 9.38 -18.87
C PRO A 43 3.14 8.30 -18.56
N SER A 44 1.94 8.72 -18.16
CA SER A 44 0.80 7.82 -18.02
C SER A 44 0.85 6.90 -19.23
N ARG A 45 1.04 5.60 -19.04
CA ARG A 45 1.19 4.65 -20.13
C ARG A 45 0.04 4.91 -21.09
N GLY A 46 0.33 5.40 -22.27
CA GLY A 46 -0.51 6.05 -23.26
C GLY A 46 -2.00 6.03 -22.91
N THR A 47 -2.64 7.16 -22.87
CA THR A 47 -4.02 7.41 -22.39
C THR A 47 -5.04 6.29 -22.70
N ILE A 48 -4.85 5.56 -23.78
CA ILE A 48 -5.69 4.42 -24.20
C ILE A 48 -5.46 3.20 -23.34
N TYR A 49 -4.19 2.83 -23.05
CA TYR A 49 -3.88 1.65 -22.23
C TYR A 49 -4.29 1.84 -20.76
N GLY A 50 -3.99 2.97 -20.14
CA GLY A 50 -4.40 3.27 -18.77
C GLY A 50 -5.93 3.27 -18.62
N ARG A 51 -6.64 3.85 -19.58
CA ARG A 51 -8.11 3.83 -19.60
C ARG A 51 -8.67 2.42 -19.74
N LEU A 52 -8.09 1.59 -20.61
CA LEU A 52 -8.53 0.21 -20.83
C LEU A 52 -8.22 -0.65 -19.59
N PHE A 53 -7.02 -0.51 -19.02
CA PHE A 53 -6.61 -1.20 -17.81
C PHE A 53 -7.55 -0.86 -16.64
N ALA A 54 -7.77 0.42 -16.34
CA ALA A 54 -8.68 0.84 -15.30
C ALA A 54 -10.11 0.28 -15.52
N ARG A 55 -10.57 0.21 -16.78
CA ARG A 55 -11.89 -0.33 -17.12
C ARG A 55 -12.05 -1.82 -16.77
N PHE A 56 -11.00 -2.62 -16.99
CA PHE A 56 -11.07 -4.07 -16.79
C PHE A 56 -10.53 -4.52 -15.43
N TYR A 57 -9.85 -3.63 -14.70
CA TYR A 57 -9.21 -3.93 -13.42
C TYR A 57 -10.18 -4.55 -12.40
N ASP A 58 -11.33 -3.91 -12.17
CA ASP A 58 -12.32 -4.40 -11.20
C ASP A 58 -12.89 -5.77 -11.60
N GLY A 59 -13.05 -6.01 -12.92
CA GLY A 59 -13.47 -7.31 -13.43
C GLY A 59 -12.44 -8.41 -13.15
N ALA A 60 -11.16 -8.09 -13.35
CA ALA A 60 -10.06 -9.01 -13.07
C ALA A 60 -9.91 -9.27 -11.57
N MET A 61 -10.07 -8.24 -10.73
CA MET A 61 -9.98 -8.37 -9.28
C MET A 61 -11.18 -9.06 -8.64
N LYS A 62 -12.35 -9.04 -9.29
CA LYS A 62 -13.60 -9.59 -8.73
C LYS A 62 -13.50 -11.06 -8.30
N GLN A 63 -12.76 -11.88 -9.02
CA GLN A 63 -12.55 -13.27 -8.66
C GLN A 63 -11.61 -13.36 -7.45
N LEU A 64 -10.51 -12.60 -7.46
CA LEU A 64 -9.55 -12.54 -6.34
C LEU A 64 -10.25 -12.15 -5.04
N GLU A 65 -11.09 -11.10 -5.09
CA GLU A 65 -11.86 -10.62 -3.93
C GLU A 65 -12.80 -11.72 -3.39
N ARG A 66 -13.53 -12.41 -4.27
CA ARG A 66 -14.46 -13.50 -3.88
C ARG A 66 -13.76 -14.73 -3.29
N GLU A 67 -12.55 -15.01 -3.73
CA GLU A 67 -11.78 -16.19 -3.31
C GLU A 67 -10.94 -15.92 -2.04
N GLY A 68 -11.16 -14.80 -1.37
CA GLY A 68 -10.53 -14.45 -0.08
C GLY A 68 -9.77 -13.12 -0.05
N GLY A 69 -9.65 -12.41 -1.18
CA GLY A 69 -8.99 -11.09 -1.23
C GLY A 69 -9.67 -10.08 -0.32
N ALA A 70 -11.01 -10.01 -0.36
CA ALA A 70 -11.80 -9.15 0.50
C ALA A 70 -11.60 -9.46 2.00
N GLU A 71 -11.52 -10.74 2.38
CA GLU A 71 -11.23 -11.15 3.75
C GLU A 71 -9.83 -10.73 4.20
N LEU A 72 -8.83 -10.87 3.33
CA LEU A 72 -7.46 -10.42 3.63
C LEU A 72 -7.40 -8.90 3.85
N ARG A 73 -8.08 -8.12 3.00
CA ARG A 73 -8.20 -6.66 3.18
C ARG A 73 -8.88 -6.32 4.49
N HIS A 74 -10.05 -6.93 4.74
CA HIS A 74 -10.82 -6.69 5.96
C HIS A 74 -9.98 -6.96 7.22
N ASN A 75 -9.32 -8.10 7.30
CA ASN A 75 -8.51 -8.48 8.45
C ASN A 75 -7.29 -7.57 8.67
N LEU A 76 -6.66 -7.09 7.60
CA LEU A 76 -5.55 -6.15 7.68
C LEU A 76 -6.05 -4.77 8.12
N LEU A 77 -7.07 -4.26 7.43
CA LEU A 77 -7.57 -2.90 7.62
C LEU A 77 -8.32 -2.71 8.93
N ALA A 78 -8.83 -3.79 9.54
CA ALA A 78 -9.35 -3.76 10.91
C ALA A 78 -8.32 -3.27 11.94
N GLN A 79 -7.03 -3.25 11.59
CA GLN A 79 -5.94 -2.71 12.41
C GLN A 79 -5.68 -1.21 12.18
N ALA A 80 -6.31 -0.60 11.17
CA ALA A 80 -6.14 0.82 10.87
C ALA A 80 -6.87 1.70 11.89
N SER A 81 -6.27 2.83 12.25
CA SER A 81 -6.87 3.79 13.17
C SER A 81 -6.27 5.18 13.00
N GLY A 82 -7.00 6.19 13.48
CA GLY A 82 -6.53 7.58 13.42
C GLY A 82 -6.49 8.13 12.01
N ARG A 83 -5.55 9.05 11.76
CA ARG A 83 -5.26 9.64 10.45
C ARG A 83 -4.60 8.57 9.57
N THR A 84 -5.36 8.07 8.63
CA THR A 84 -4.94 6.93 7.79
C THR A 84 -4.67 7.36 6.36
N LEU A 85 -3.51 6.96 5.84
CA LEU A 85 -3.09 7.17 4.46
C LEU A 85 -3.00 5.84 3.71
N GLU A 86 -3.71 5.70 2.60
CA GLU A 86 -3.57 4.57 1.68
C GLU A 86 -2.68 4.94 0.50
N LEU A 87 -1.67 4.11 0.23
CA LEU A 87 -0.79 4.21 -0.91
C LEU A 87 -1.35 3.41 -2.09
N GLY A 88 -1.44 4.05 -3.27
CA GLY A 88 -1.88 3.37 -4.49
C GLY A 88 -3.29 2.79 -4.38
N ALA A 89 -4.26 3.60 -3.98
CA ALA A 89 -5.64 3.17 -3.72
C ALA A 89 -6.35 2.52 -4.92
N GLY A 90 -5.81 2.68 -6.12
CA GLY A 90 -6.33 2.10 -7.34
C GLY A 90 -7.76 2.54 -7.63
N THR A 91 -8.68 1.58 -7.68
CA THR A 91 -10.11 1.84 -7.85
C THR A 91 -10.89 1.90 -6.53
N GLY A 92 -10.21 1.80 -5.36
CA GLY A 92 -10.82 1.94 -4.05
C GLY A 92 -11.40 0.65 -3.46
N LEU A 93 -10.81 -0.52 -3.74
CA LEU A 93 -11.28 -1.79 -3.21
C LEU A 93 -11.18 -1.90 -1.67
N ASN A 94 -10.39 -1.04 -1.03
CA ASN A 94 -10.25 -0.98 0.42
C ASN A 94 -11.35 -0.16 1.13
N LEU A 95 -12.09 0.68 0.42
CA LEU A 95 -13.01 1.65 1.02
C LEU A 95 -14.02 1.04 1.99
N GLU A 96 -14.57 -0.12 1.65
CA GLU A 96 -15.58 -0.80 2.46
C GLU A 96 -15.03 -1.51 3.71
N HIS A 97 -13.68 -1.64 3.80
CA HIS A 97 -13.04 -2.42 4.86
C HIS A 97 -12.45 -1.58 5.99
N TYR A 98 -12.38 -0.25 5.85
CA TYR A 98 -11.86 0.62 6.90
C TYR A 98 -12.81 0.67 8.11
N PRO A 99 -12.31 0.48 9.34
CA PRO A 99 -13.11 0.56 10.55
C PRO A 99 -13.46 2.02 10.93
N GLU A 100 -14.39 2.19 11.86
CA GLU A 100 -14.73 3.49 12.44
C GLU A 100 -13.58 4.14 13.23
N ALA A 101 -12.60 3.34 13.65
CA ALA A 101 -11.38 3.83 14.30
C ALA A 101 -10.50 4.71 13.40
N VAL A 102 -10.72 4.67 12.08
CA VAL A 102 -10.12 5.60 11.10
C VAL A 102 -10.89 6.92 11.17
N THR A 103 -10.27 7.95 11.74
CA THR A 103 -10.88 9.27 11.95
C THR A 103 -10.78 10.16 10.72
N GLU A 104 -9.72 9.99 9.94
CA GLU A 104 -9.49 10.70 8.69
C GLU A 104 -8.85 9.74 7.68
N LEU A 105 -9.38 9.71 6.46
CA LEU A 105 -8.89 8.82 5.41
C LEU A 105 -8.39 9.64 4.22
N THR A 106 -7.13 9.44 3.85
CA THR A 106 -6.56 9.97 2.62
C THR A 106 -6.10 8.83 1.71
N LEU A 107 -6.44 8.93 0.43
CA LEU A 107 -6.16 7.94 -0.60
C LEU A 107 -5.23 8.56 -1.64
N THR A 108 -4.02 8.01 -1.81
CA THR A 108 -3.13 8.44 -2.90
C THR A 108 -3.19 7.46 -4.07
N GLU A 109 -3.21 8.00 -5.29
CA GLU A 109 -3.18 7.22 -6.53
C GLU A 109 -2.56 8.05 -7.66
N PRO A 110 -1.47 7.63 -8.30
CA PRO A 110 -0.83 8.40 -9.36
C PRO A 110 -1.55 8.36 -10.71
N ASP A 111 -2.29 7.29 -11.03
CA ASP A 111 -2.94 7.14 -12.34
C ASP A 111 -4.29 7.88 -12.40
N PRO A 112 -4.46 8.88 -13.31
CA PRO A 112 -5.69 9.67 -13.39
C PRO A 112 -6.93 8.86 -13.79
N HIS A 113 -6.75 7.73 -14.48
CA HIS A 113 -7.88 6.86 -14.86
C HIS A 113 -8.36 6.03 -13.68
N MET A 114 -7.43 5.60 -12.81
CA MET A 114 -7.75 4.97 -11.53
C MET A 114 -8.41 5.97 -10.59
N VAL A 115 -7.85 7.18 -10.45
CA VAL A 115 -8.44 8.27 -9.65
C VAL A 115 -9.89 8.55 -10.05
N LYS A 116 -10.19 8.55 -11.34
CA LYS A 116 -11.58 8.75 -11.81
C LYS A 116 -12.53 7.67 -11.28
N ARG A 117 -12.11 6.41 -11.28
CA ARG A 117 -12.92 5.30 -10.76
C ARG A 117 -13.00 5.31 -9.25
N LEU A 118 -11.89 5.65 -8.60
CA LEU A 118 -11.81 5.83 -7.15
C LEU A 118 -12.83 6.86 -6.67
N ARG A 119 -12.95 8.01 -7.36
CA ARG A 119 -13.96 9.03 -7.03
C ARG A 119 -15.38 8.51 -7.14
N CYS A 120 -15.72 7.83 -8.23
CA CYS A 120 -17.05 7.23 -8.37
C CYS A 120 -17.34 6.24 -7.23
N ARG A 121 -16.39 5.36 -6.92
CA ARG A 121 -16.59 4.39 -5.84
C ARG A 121 -16.65 5.06 -4.46
N LEU A 122 -15.89 6.13 -4.24
CA LEU A 122 -15.97 6.90 -2.99
C LEU A 122 -17.35 7.53 -2.83
N GLU A 123 -17.89 8.14 -3.87
CA GLU A 123 -19.25 8.69 -3.90
C GLU A 123 -20.31 7.61 -3.61
N GLU A 124 -20.18 6.43 -4.24
CA GLU A 124 -21.08 5.28 -4.03
C GLU A 124 -20.99 4.71 -2.60
N SER A 125 -19.80 4.72 -2.00
CA SER A 125 -19.59 4.20 -0.64
C SER A 125 -20.15 5.08 0.47
N GLY A 126 -20.38 6.37 0.19
CA GLY A 126 -20.78 7.36 1.19
C GLY A 126 -19.73 7.65 2.28
N ARG A 127 -18.51 7.13 2.14
CA ARG A 127 -17.43 7.35 3.10
C ARG A 127 -16.78 8.71 2.85
N ASP A 128 -16.45 9.41 3.93
CA ASP A 128 -15.64 10.64 3.84
C ASP A 128 -14.16 10.27 3.69
N ALA A 129 -13.55 10.73 2.60
CA ALA A 129 -12.11 10.56 2.33
C ALA A 129 -11.59 11.62 1.34
N THR A 130 -10.32 11.95 1.50
CA THR A 130 -9.60 12.85 0.57
C THR A 130 -8.84 12.04 -0.46
N ILE A 131 -8.97 12.37 -1.75
CA ILE A 131 -8.19 11.75 -2.84
C ILE A 131 -7.12 12.72 -3.30
N ILE A 132 -5.86 12.29 -3.25
CA ILE A 132 -4.69 13.04 -3.72
C ILE A 132 -4.03 12.26 -4.86
N GLN A 133 -3.87 12.92 -6.01
CA GLN A 133 -3.13 12.33 -7.12
C GLN A 133 -1.64 12.56 -6.91
N ALA A 134 -0.96 11.58 -6.31
CA ALA A 134 0.46 11.62 -6.00
C ALA A 134 1.10 10.23 -6.08
N PRO A 135 2.39 10.13 -6.47
CA PRO A 135 3.17 8.91 -6.36
C PRO A 135 3.53 8.63 -4.90
N ALA A 136 3.70 7.36 -4.56
CA ALA A 136 4.05 6.94 -3.19
C ALA A 136 5.49 7.31 -2.80
N GLU A 137 6.36 7.55 -3.79
CA GLU A 137 7.74 7.99 -3.62
C GLU A 137 7.87 9.46 -3.17
N GLN A 138 6.79 10.23 -3.23
CA GLN A 138 6.76 11.64 -2.82
C GLN A 138 5.38 12.00 -2.26
N LEU A 139 5.24 11.92 -0.95
CA LEU A 139 3.98 12.14 -0.27
C LEU A 139 3.81 13.60 0.16
N PRO A 140 2.69 14.26 -0.15
CA PRO A 140 2.45 15.68 0.15
C PRO A 140 2.00 15.89 1.61
N PHE A 141 2.70 15.30 2.56
CA PHE A 141 2.41 15.40 3.99
C PHE A 141 3.66 15.84 4.75
N ASP A 142 3.46 16.51 5.87
CA ASP A 142 4.51 16.82 6.82
C ASP A 142 4.98 15.54 7.55
N ALA A 143 6.19 15.59 8.11
CA ALA A 143 6.70 14.50 8.93
C ALA A 143 5.82 14.32 10.18
N GLY A 144 5.47 13.07 10.51
CA GLY A 144 4.65 12.76 11.68
C GLY A 144 3.17 13.11 11.55
N ALA A 145 2.67 13.35 10.32
CA ALA A 145 1.28 13.75 10.11
C ALA A 145 0.28 12.58 10.14
N ILE A 146 0.73 11.33 10.04
CA ILE A 146 -0.08 10.14 9.77
C ILE A 146 0.06 9.14 10.92
N ASP A 147 -1.04 8.56 11.37
CA ASP A 147 -1.04 7.53 12.42
C ASP A 147 -0.94 6.11 11.82
N THR A 148 -1.57 5.90 10.66
CA THR A 148 -1.54 4.61 9.95
C THR A 148 -1.30 4.82 8.44
N VAL A 149 -0.31 4.13 7.89
CA VAL A 149 -0.12 4.02 6.43
C VAL A 149 -0.50 2.61 5.98
N VAL A 150 -1.20 2.49 4.86
CA VAL A 150 -1.68 1.22 4.30
C VAL A 150 -1.11 1.03 2.89
N SER A 151 -0.63 -0.17 2.61
CA SER A 151 -0.22 -0.61 1.27
C SER A 151 -0.80 -1.98 0.96
N THR A 152 -1.63 -2.08 -0.08
CA THR A 152 -2.18 -3.36 -0.54
C THR A 152 -1.89 -3.57 -2.02
N TRP A 153 -1.01 -4.52 -2.32
CA TRP A 153 -0.53 -4.82 -3.68
C TRP A 153 0.03 -3.60 -4.43
N THR A 154 0.64 -2.66 -3.70
CA THR A 154 1.18 -1.40 -4.24
C THR A 154 2.70 -1.44 -4.33
N LEU A 155 3.41 -1.88 -3.28
CA LEU A 155 4.88 -1.91 -3.27
C LEU A 155 5.47 -2.74 -4.40
N CYS A 156 4.76 -3.75 -4.90
CA CYS A 156 5.20 -4.52 -6.05
C CYS A 156 5.20 -3.72 -7.37
N THR A 157 4.47 -2.61 -7.45
CA THR A 157 4.28 -1.79 -8.66
C THR A 157 5.12 -0.52 -8.70
N VAL A 158 5.47 0.04 -7.55
CA VAL A 158 6.23 1.29 -7.43
C VAL A 158 7.61 1.17 -8.08
N ASP A 159 8.21 2.27 -8.47
CA ASP A 159 9.53 2.26 -9.09
C ASP A 159 10.62 2.02 -8.07
N ASP A 160 10.61 2.76 -6.99
CA ASP A 160 11.59 2.76 -5.92
C ASP A 160 10.92 2.47 -4.57
N PRO A 161 10.88 1.20 -4.14
CA PRO A 161 10.27 0.85 -2.86
C PRO A 161 11.07 1.35 -1.64
N ASP A 162 12.39 1.59 -1.79
CA ASP A 162 13.20 2.14 -0.70
C ASP A 162 12.81 3.61 -0.47
N ALA A 163 12.63 4.40 -1.54
CA ALA A 163 12.11 5.76 -1.45
C ALA A 163 10.69 5.80 -0.85
N VAL A 164 9.81 4.86 -1.25
CA VAL A 164 8.45 4.77 -0.68
C VAL A 164 8.52 4.50 0.82
N LEU A 165 9.33 3.56 1.27
CA LEU A 165 9.42 3.21 2.70
C LEU A 165 10.09 4.32 3.52
N ALA A 166 11.02 5.09 2.93
CA ALA A 166 11.56 6.30 3.55
C ALA A 166 10.47 7.37 3.74
N GLU A 167 9.61 7.58 2.74
CA GLU A 167 8.47 8.50 2.83
C GLU A 167 7.44 8.00 3.86
N VAL A 168 7.13 6.69 3.88
CA VAL A 168 6.26 6.09 4.91
C VAL A 168 6.81 6.37 6.31
N ALA A 169 8.10 6.11 6.54
CA ALA A 169 8.74 6.37 7.83
C ALA A 169 8.74 7.86 8.19
N ARG A 170 8.87 8.75 7.19
CA ARG A 170 8.84 10.21 7.38
C ARG A 170 7.46 10.69 7.81
N VAL A 171 6.40 10.29 7.09
CA VAL A 171 5.05 10.80 7.32
C VAL A 171 4.37 10.17 8.53
N LEU A 172 4.73 8.95 8.92
CA LEU A 172 4.23 8.32 10.13
C LEU A 172 4.60 9.12 11.37
N ASP A 173 3.66 9.25 12.30
CA ASP A 173 3.93 9.74 13.65
C ASP A 173 4.75 8.71 14.43
N THR A 174 5.36 9.14 15.53
CA THR A 174 6.10 8.26 16.43
C THR A 174 5.18 7.15 16.96
N GLY A 175 5.58 5.89 16.78
CA GLY A 175 4.76 4.72 17.10
C GLY A 175 3.64 4.43 16.10
N GLY A 176 3.51 5.24 15.04
CA GLY A 176 2.57 5.02 13.93
C GLY A 176 2.86 3.72 13.19
N ARG A 177 1.85 3.16 12.53
CA ARG A 177 1.89 1.80 11.95
C ARG A 177 1.83 1.82 10.43
N PHE A 178 2.60 0.94 9.82
CA PHE A 178 2.54 0.60 8.41
C PHE A 178 1.92 -0.78 8.23
N LEU A 179 0.73 -0.85 7.65
CA LEU A 179 0.00 -2.07 7.34
C LEU A 179 0.26 -2.46 5.90
N PHE A 180 0.69 -3.70 5.65
CA PHE A 180 1.00 -4.12 4.29
C PHE A 180 0.46 -5.50 3.95
N LEU A 181 0.01 -5.63 2.70
CA LEU A 181 -0.43 -6.87 2.05
C LEU A 181 0.15 -6.89 0.63
N GLU A 182 1.18 -7.71 0.41
CA GLU A 182 1.95 -7.66 -0.84
C GLU A 182 2.25 -9.05 -1.36
N HIS A 183 2.21 -9.25 -2.67
CA HIS A 183 2.82 -10.42 -3.25
C HIS A 183 4.33 -10.21 -3.39
N VAL A 184 5.09 -11.29 -3.24
CA VAL A 184 6.53 -11.23 -3.09
C VAL A 184 7.24 -12.35 -3.86
N ARG A 185 8.55 -12.21 -4.03
CA ARG A 185 9.39 -13.32 -4.50
C ARG A 185 9.28 -14.51 -3.55
N SER A 186 9.15 -15.72 -4.13
CA SER A 186 9.16 -16.96 -3.35
C SER A 186 10.53 -17.16 -2.69
N GLU A 187 10.53 -17.44 -1.39
CA GLU A 187 11.72 -17.83 -0.62
C GLU A 187 11.78 -19.35 -0.41
N ASP A 188 10.61 -20.00 -0.40
CA ASP A 188 10.50 -21.45 -0.15
C ASP A 188 10.70 -22.32 -1.40
N SER A 189 10.59 -21.74 -2.61
CA SER A 189 10.65 -22.47 -3.87
C SER A 189 11.50 -21.75 -4.90
N GLU A 190 12.71 -22.25 -5.08
CA GLU A 190 13.62 -21.78 -6.15
C GLU A 190 13.01 -21.91 -7.55
N ARG A 191 12.19 -22.94 -7.78
CA ARG A 191 11.46 -23.11 -9.05
C ARG A 191 10.46 -21.97 -9.28
N THR A 192 9.71 -21.59 -8.24
CA THR A 192 8.76 -20.47 -8.30
C THR A 192 9.52 -19.15 -8.50
N ALA A 193 10.58 -18.93 -7.74
CA ALA A 193 11.42 -17.74 -7.84
C ALA A 193 11.98 -17.54 -9.26
N ARG A 194 12.57 -18.59 -9.87
CA ARG A 194 13.04 -18.54 -11.26
C ARG A 194 11.91 -18.28 -12.26
N ARG A 195 10.72 -18.80 -12.01
CA ARG A 195 9.55 -18.52 -12.84
C ARG A 195 9.14 -17.05 -12.73
N GLN A 196 9.11 -16.51 -11.51
CA GLN A 196 8.85 -15.09 -11.28
C GLN A 196 9.85 -14.21 -12.03
N ASP A 197 11.15 -14.52 -11.96
CA ASP A 197 12.20 -13.78 -12.68
C ASP A 197 11.95 -13.76 -14.20
N ARG A 198 11.56 -14.90 -14.78
CA ARG A 198 11.31 -15.02 -16.23
C ARG A 198 10.08 -14.25 -16.69
N VAL A 199 8.99 -14.25 -15.88
CA VAL A 199 7.74 -13.60 -16.28
C VAL A 199 7.70 -12.11 -15.96
N THR A 200 8.52 -11.64 -15.01
CA THR A 200 8.51 -10.24 -14.54
C THR A 200 8.62 -9.21 -15.67
N PRO A 201 9.49 -9.35 -16.70
CA PRO A 201 9.56 -8.36 -17.78
C PRO A 201 8.23 -8.20 -18.53
N LEU A 202 7.50 -9.31 -18.73
CA LEU A 202 6.19 -9.31 -19.40
C LEU A 202 5.10 -8.76 -18.46
N VAL A 203 5.04 -9.26 -17.23
CA VAL A 203 4.07 -8.83 -16.21
C VAL A 203 4.19 -7.34 -15.93
N ARG A 204 5.42 -6.80 -15.78
CA ARG A 204 5.69 -5.38 -15.62
C ARG A 204 5.09 -4.54 -16.75
N ARG A 205 5.08 -5.04 -17.99
CA ARG A 205 4.50 -4.33 -19.15
C ARG A 205 2.99 -4.44 -19.18
N ALA A 206 2.45 -5.60 -18.80
CA ALA A 206 1.02 -5.93 -18.90
C ALA A 206 0.20 -5.53 -17.67
N ILE A 207 0.80 -5.41 -16.49
CA ILE A 207 0.10 -5.18 -15.21
C ILE A 207 0.75 -3.99 -14.49
N CYS A 208 0.55 -2.79 -15.01
CA CYS A 208 0.88 -1.49 -14.38
C CYS A 208 2.19 -1.42 -13.58
N GLY A 209 3.25 -2.07 -14.06
CA GLY A 209 4.54 -2.02 -13.40
C GLY A 209 4.82 -3.13 -12.40
N CYS A 210 3.84 -4.00 -12.14
CA CYS A 210 3.96 -5.09 -11.20
C CYS A 210 5.23 -5.94 -11.42
N ARG A 211 5.95 -6.20 -10.34
CA ARG A 211 7.18 -7.02 -10.30
C ARG A 211 6.98 -8.14 -9.28
N PRO A 212 6.46 -9.31 -9.69
CA PRO A 212 6.16 -10.41 -8.79
C PRO A 212 7.41 -11.03 -8.13
N ASN A 213 8.59 -10.72 -8.63
CA ASN A 213 9.86 -11.17 -8.07
C ASN A 213 10.49 -10.19 -7.07
N ARG A 214 9.74 -9.18 -6.59
CA ARG A 214 10.26 -8.20 -5.64
C ARG A 214 10.45 -8.81 -4.25
N ARG A 215 11.56 -8.52 -3.60
CA ARG A 215 11.86 -8.93 -2.23
C ARG A 215 11.35 -7.89 -1.23
N THR A 216 10.05 -7.64 -1.26
CA THR A 216 9.42 -6.55 -0.49
C THR A 216 9.67 -6.68 1.01
N LEU A 217 9.68 -7.91 1.57
CA LEU A 217 9.97 -8.10 2.99
C LEU A 217 11.38 -7.62 3.34
N ALA A 218 12.37 -8.00 2.57
CA ALA A 218 13.77 -7.57 2.80
C ALA A 218 13.91 -6.03 2.72
N THR A 219 13.14 -5.38 1.81
CA THR A 219 13.13 -3.92 1.73
C THR A 219 12.48 -3.29 2.97
N ILE A 220 11.38 -3.87 3.48
CA ILE A 220 10.75 -3.40 4.73
C ILE A 220 11.71 -3.58 5.91
N GLU A 221 12.38 -4.72 6.03
CA GLU A 221 13.35 -5.01 7.09
C GLU A 221 14.58 -4.10 7.06
N ALA A 222 14.98 -3.64 5.88
CA ALA A 222 16.09 -2.69 5.70
C ALA A 222 15.68 -1.22 5.88
N SER A 223 14.38 -0.93 5.98
CA SER A 223 13.84 0.43 6.12
C SER A 223 13.98 0.95 7.56
N PRO A 224 13.72 2.26 7.81
CA PRO A 224 13.66 2.81 9.17
C PRO A 224 12.50 2.29 10.03
N LEU A 225 11.65 1.41 9.52
CA LEU A 225 10.52 0.84 10.24
C LEU A 225 10.93 -0.46 10.96
N GLU A 226 10.37 -0.69 12.14
CA GLU A 226 10.52 -1.94 12.87
C GLU A 226 9.39 -2.91 12.54
N LEU A 227 9.74 -4.11 12.08
CA LEU A 227 8.75 -5.14 11.76
C LEU A 227 8.13 -5.66 13.06
N GLU A 228 6.82 -5.41 13.26
CA GLU A 228 6.07 -5.86 14.44
C GLU A 228 5.53 -7.28 14.24
N HIS A 229 4.94 -7.51 13.06
CA HIS A 229 4.35 -8.79 12.72
C HIS A 229 4.39 -9.02 11.21
N VAL A 230 4.69 -10.25 10.80
CA VAL A 230 4.57 -10.69 9.40
C VAL A 230 4.12 -12.15 9.32
N ARG A 231 3.22 -12.42 8.40
CA ARG A 231 2.81 -13.79 8.02
C ARG A 231 3.04 -14.00 6.54
N TRP A 232 3.60 -15.13 6.21
CA TRP A 232 3.66 -15.64 4.86
C TRP A 232 2.39 -16.41 4.53
N GLY A 233 1.93 -16.30 3.31
CA GLY A 233 0.76 -17.00 2.81
C GLY A 233 0.80 -17.16 1.30
N GLU A 234 -0.25 -17.73 0.78
CA GLU A 234 -0.52 -17.76 -0.66
C GLU A 234 -1.71 -16.86 -0.96
N GLN A 235 -1.66 -16.18 -2.09
CA GLN A 235 -2.80 -15.43 -2.60
C GLN A 235 -4.02 -16.35 -2.81
N PRO A 236 -5.23 -15.79 -2.78
CA PRO A 236 -6.47 -16.51 -3.00
C PRO A 236 -6.47 -17.38 -4.27
N LYS A 237 -7.33 -18.35 -4.32
CA LYS A 237 -7.53 -19.19 -5.51
C LYS A 237 -7.82 -18.33 -6.73
N GLY A 238 -7.30 -18.74 -7.88
CA GLY A 238 -7.44 -17.95 -9.12
C GLY A 238 -6.26 -17.04 -9.42
N SER A 239 -5.39 -16.75 -8.44
CA SER A 239 -4.14 -16.03 -8.69
C SER A 239 -3.19 -16.86 -9.55
N LEU A 240 -2.40 -16.17 -10.38
CA LEU A 240 -1.42 -16.84 -11.24
C LEU A 240 -0.31 -17.47 -10.38
N PRO A 241 0.26 -18.62 -10.78
CA PRO A 241 1.23 -19.34 -9.96
C PRO A 241 2.44 -18.54 -9.50
N TRP A 242 2.81 -17.48 -10.23
CA TRP A 242 3.93 -16.59 -9.89
C TRP A 242 3.50 -15.41 -9.00
N GLU A 243 2.22 -15.22 -8.76
CA GLU A 243 1.68 -14.19 -7.83
C GLU A 243 1.36 -14.78 -6.47
N LYS A 244 1.33 -16.10 -6.33
CA LYS A 244 0.89 -16.79 -5.11
C LYS A 244 1.64 -16.45 -3.83
N PRO A 245 2.99 -16.37 -3.81
CA PRO A 245 3.67 -15.99 -2.57
C PRO A 245 3.29 -14.58 -2.15
N MET A 246 2.79 -14.44 -0.94
CA MET A 246 2.40 -13.15 -0.37
C MET A 246 2.83 -13.02 1.09
N ILE A 247 2.93 -11.79 1.52
CA ILE A 247 3.10 -11.41 2.92
C ILE A 247 1.98 -10.47 3.35
N VAL A 248 1.56 -10.62 4.60
CA VAL A 248 0.70 -9.66 5.29
C VAL A 248 1.33 -9.32 6.62
N GLY A 249 1.39 -8.04 6.97
CA GLY A 249 2.08 -7.66 8.19
C GLY A 249 1.90 -6.22 8.60
N ILE A 250 2.55 -5.91 9.71
CA ILE A 250 2.59 -4.61 10.36
C ILE A 250 4.03 -4.28 10.67
N ALA A 251 4.46 -3.09 10.30
CA ALA A 251 5.69 -2.48 10.78
C ALA A 251 5.33 -1.17 11.51
N ARG A 252 6.22 -0.70 12.36
CA ARG A 252 6.02 0.48 13.19
C ARG A 252 7.17 1.47 13.01
N LYS A 253 6.87 2.77 13.06
CA LYS A 253 7.89 3.77 13.27
C LYS A 253 8.37 3.70 14.72
N PRO A 254 9.68 3.46 14.98
CA PRO A 254 10.19 3.36 16.34
C PRO A 254 9.93 4.62 17.14
N SER A 255 9.71 4.45 18.46
CA SER A 255 9.75 5.56 19.41
C SER A 255 11.22 5.85 19.71
N ILE A 256 11.66 7.05 19.41
CA ILE A 256 13.01 7.53 19.75
C ILE A 256 13.10 7.70 21.28
#